data_6820514c00df965e3762339c1f9daeca
#
_entry.id   6820514c00df965e3762339c1f9daeca
#
_cell.length_a   1.000
_cell.length_b   1.000
_cell.length_c   1.000
_cell.angle_alpha   90.00
_cell.angle_beta   90.00
_cell.angle_gamma   90.00
#
_symmetry.space_group_name_H-M   'P 1'
#
loop_
_entity.id
_entity.type
_entity.pdbx_description
1 polymer ?
#
loop_
_entity_poly.entity_id
_entity_poly.type
_entity_poly.pdbx_seq_one_letter_code
_entity_poly.pdbx_strand_id
1 'polypeptide(L)'
;LRGLLECAVTCTALEADIPSGLWGGIVPDVSLALMELVSRLVDGDGRVKGLRAEVPEAWRTAAWDVPLTTEVIREGAHLCHGVEPIPDRGVPPAEHLWRQPAVTVVATTLPTREMKKNALRRSAQAILSVRVAPGMEDEALKAVFNAELLRDAPGGVLVSVEWSTQPSGAWLYTPKGPAFAAADRAYVRAWGRPLLQVGVGGS
;
A
#
# COMPACT_ATOMS: atom_id res chain seq x y z
N LEU A 1 7.52 0.62 13.30
CA LEU A 1 6.16 0.94 12.82
C LEU A 1 6.24 1.63 11.48
N ARG A 2 5.38 1.26 10.53
CA ARG A 2 5.18 2.03 9.32
C ARG A 2 4.32 3.26 9.62
N GLY A 3 4.60 4.36 8.93
CA GLY A 3 3.75 5.54 8.93
C GLY A 3 2.48 5.32 8.09
N LEU A 4 1.60 6.30 8.12
CA LEU A 4 0.36 6.34 7.36
C LEU A 4 0.19 7.69 6.71
N LEU A 5 -0.02 7.69 5.40
CA LEU A 5 -0.54 8.79 4.61
C LEU A 5 -1.87 8.38 3.99
N GLU A 6 -2.70 9.36 3.73
CA GLU A 6 -3.94 9.14 2.99
C GLU A 6 -4.04 10.15 1.86
N CYS A 7 -4.48 9.72 0.69
CA CYS A 7 -4.78 10.62 -0.41
C CYS A 7 -6.10 10.30 -1.09
N ALA A 8 -6.79 11.34 -1.51
CA ALA A 8 -7.96 11.27 -2.36
C ALA A 8 -7.55 11.51 -3.81
N VAL A 9 -7.85 10.57 -4.69
CA VAL A 9 -7.66 10.68 -6.14
C VAL A 9 -9.02 10.87 -6.78
N THR A 10 -9.23 11.97 -7.48
CA THR A 10 -10.51 12.28 -8.14
C THR A 10 -10.31 12.44 -9.64
N CYS A 11 -11.12 11.73 -10.41
CA CYS A 11 -11.25 11.89 -11.86
C CYS A 11 -12.56 12.60 -12.18
N THR A 12 -12.52 13.63 -13.01
CA THR A 12 -13.70 14.40 -13.44
C THR A 12 -13.69 14.58 -14.96
N ALA A 13 -14.83 14.34 -15.62
CA ALA A 13 -14.96 14.51 -17.08
C ALA A 13 -16.20 15.29 -17.49
N LEU A 14 -17.24 15.30 -16.65
CA LEU A 14 -18.55 15.82 -17.04
C LEU A 14 -19.08 16.78 -15.96
N GLU A 15 -19.99 17.66 -16.34
CA GLU A 15 -20.72 18.53 -15.41
C GLU A 15 -21.87 17.77 -14.69
N ALA A 16 -22.43 16.77 -15.36
CA ALA A 16 -23.51 15.92 -14.85
C ALA A 16 -23.39 14.50 -15.39
N ASP A 17 -24.04 13.54 -14.72
CA ASP A 17 -24.15 12.15 -15.23
C ASP A 17 -25.00 12.13 -16.51
N ILE A 18 -24.58 11.35 -17.51
CA ILE A 18 -25.26 11.26 -18.81
C ILE A 18 -25.51 9.79 -19.21
N PRO A 19 -26.51 9.50 -20.06
CA PRO A 19 -26.80 8.14 -20.51
C PRO A 19 -25.65 7.51 -21.29
N SER A 20 -25.13 6.35 -20.85
CA SER A 20 -24.03 5.65 -21.49
C SER A 20 -24.38 5.06 -22.87
N GLY A 21 -25.67 4.76 -23.11
CA GLY A 21 -26.15 4.29 -24.41
C GLY A 21 -26.08 5.33 -25.52
N LEU A 22 -26.08 6.63 -25.16
CA LEU A 22 -25.95 7.73 -26.12
C LEU A 22 -24.52 8.19 -26.34
N TRP A 23 -23.70 8.15 -25.28
CA TRP A 23 -22.40 8.82 -25.26
C TRP A 23 -21.22 7.87 -24.97
N GLY A 24 -21.50 6.61 -24.62
CA GLY A 24 -20.46 5.60 -24.39
C GLY A 24 -19.61 5.35 -25.64
N GLY A 25 -18.30 5.24 -25.46
CA GLY A 25 -17.34 5.04 -26.54
C GLY A 25 -16.79 6.32 -27.17
N ILE A 26 -17.39 7.50 -26.91
CA ILE A 26 -16.91 8.80 -27.38
C ILE A 26 -16.62 9.78 -26.24
N VAL A 27 -17.23 9.58 -25.07
CA VAL A 27 -16.99 10.34 -23.86
C VAL A 27 -16.21 9.47 -22.88
N PRO A 28 -15.14 9.97 -22.23
CA PRO A 28 -14.36 9.18 -21.29
C PRO A 28 -15.19 8.72 -20.08
N ASP A 29 -14.97 7.49 -19.65
CA ASP A 29 -15.55 6.95 -18.42
C ASP A 29 -14.59 7.18 -17.25
N VAL A 30 -14.97 8.06 -16.33
CA VAL A 30 -14.17 8.39 -15.15
C VAL A 30 -13.94 7.22 -14.21
N SER A 31 -14.83 6.22 -14.20
CA SER A 31 -14.67 5.01 -13.40
C SER A 31 -13.53 4.15 -13.94
N LEU A 32 -13.48 3.96 -15.26
CA LEU A 32 -12.38 3.24 -15.92
C LEU A 32 -11.06 4.01 -15.78
N ALA A 33 -11.08 5.32 -15.98
CA ALA A 33 -9.91 6.17 -15.81
C ALA A 33 -9.36 6.07 -14.37
N LEU A 34 -10.19 6.14 -13.35
CA LEU A 34 -9.79 6.00 -11.95
C LEU A 34 -9.16 4.62 -11.67
N MET A 35 -9.77 3.54 -12.13
CA MET A 35 -9.23 2.18 -11.95
C MET A 35 -7.86 2.04 -12.61
N GLU A 36 -7.68 2.56 -13.83
CA GLU A 36 -6.40 2.55 -14.52
C GLU A 36 -5.34 3.35 -13.76
N LEU A 37 -5.64 4.57 -13.33
CA LEU A 37 -4.70 5.41 -12.58
C LEU A 37 -4.26 4.75 -11.28
N VAL A 38 -5.19 4.22 -10.50
CA VAL A 38 -4.88 3.54 -9.24
C VAL A 38 -4.03 2.28 -9.50
N SER A 39 -4.31 1.52 -10.56
CA SER A 39 -3.52 0.33 -10.91
C SER A 39 -2.06 0.64 -11.27
N ARG A 40 -1.75 1.85 -11.73
CA ARG A 40 -0.37 2.28 -12.04
C ARG A 40 0.54 2.34 -10.82
N LEU A 41 -0.04 2.49 -9.62
CA LEU A 41 0.70 2.61 -8.36
C LEU A 41 1.34 1.30 -7.90
N VAL A 42 0.92 0.18 -8.44
CA VAL A 42 1.41 -1.15 -8.07
C VAL A 42 1.97 -1.90 -9.27
N ASP A 43 2.89 -2.82 -9.01
CA ASP A 43 3.41 -3.75 -9.99
C ASP A 43 2.50 -4.99 -10.15
N GLY A 44 2.92 -5.94 -10.99
CA GLY A 44 2.17 -7.18 -11.22
C GLY A 44 2.01 -8.08 -9.99
N ASP A 45 2.80 -7.84 -8.94
CA ASP A 45 2.70 -8.54 -7.65
C ASP A 45 1.88 -7.72 -6.62
N GLY A 46 1.34 -6.55 -6.98
CA GLY A 46 0.58 -5.68 -6.08
C GLY A 46 1.43 -4.84 -5.12
N ARG A 47 2.74 -4.72 -5.35
CA ARG A 47 3.65 -3.88 -4.56
C ARG A 47 3.72 -2.47 -5.12
N VAL A 48 4.00 -1.50 -4.26
CA VAL A 48 4.17 -0.11 -4.68
C VAL A 48 5.30 -0.01 -5.70
N LYS A 49 4.98 0.50 -6.88
CA LYS A 49 5.89 0.59 -8.02
C LYS A 49 6.86 1.77 -7.85
N GLY A 50 8.12 1.54 -8.23
CA GLY A 50 9.11 2.61 -8.24
C GLY A 50 9.61 3.09 -6.87
N LEU A 51 9.10 2.51 -5.79
CA LEU A 51 9.49 2.85 -4.42
C LEU A 51 9.93 1.62 -3.65
N ARG A 52 11.13 1.70 -3.08
CA ARG A 52 11.64 0.67 -2.18
C ARG A 52 12.41 1.34 -1.07
N ALA A 53 12.12 1.00 0.18
CA ALA A 53 12.90 1.44 1.33
C ALA A 53 14.20 0.66 1.42
N GLU A 54 15.28 1.34 1.79
CA GLU A 54 16.55 0.69 2.11
C GLU A 54 16.43 -0.03 3.46
N VAL A 55 16.89 -1.26 3.48
CA VAL A 55 16.89 -2.10 4.68
C VAL A 55 18.29 -2.63 4.91
N PRO A 56 18.88 -2.47 6.13
CA PRO A 56 20.19 -2.99 6.44
C PRO A 56 20.26 -4.50 6.20
N GLU A 57 21.34 -4.97 5.54
CA GLU A 57 21.50 -6.38 5.17
C GLU A 57 21.48 -7.31 6.39
N ALA A 58 22.11 -6.90 7.50
CA ALA A 58 22.08 -7.67 8.74
C ALA A 58 20.65 -7.89 9.27
N TRP A 59 19.78 -6.89 9.13
CA TRP A 59 18.37 -7.03 9.51
C TRP A 59 17.61 -7.95 8.53
N ARG A 60 17.85 -7.79 7.23
CA ARG A 60 17.23 -8.64 6.20
C ARG A 60 17.58 -10.11 6.41
N THR A 61 18.85 -10.41 6.70
CA THR A 61 19.29 -11.78 6.99
C THR A 61 18.57 -12.34 8.20
N ALA A 62 18.50 -11.60 9.30
CA ALA A 62 17.77 -12.03 10.51
C ALA A 62 16.25 -12.11 10.30
N ALA A 63 15.69 -11.37 9.37
CA ALA A 63 14.26 -11.37 9.08
C ALA A 63 13.76 -12.69 8.47
N TRP A 64 14.64 -13.51 7.89
CA TRP A 64 14.32 -14.87 7.45
C TRP A 64 14.01 -15.83 8.61
N ASP A 65 14.51 -15.55 9.81
CA ASP A 65 14.24 -16.35 11.00
C ASP A 65 12.86 -16.04 11.61
N VAL A 66 12.18 -14.98 11.13
CA VAL A 66 10.80 -14.67 11.55
C VAL A 66 9.86 -15.70 10.93
N PRO A 67 9.04 -16.42 11.72
CA PRO A 67 8.23 -17.53 11.23
C PRO A 67 6.96 -17.05 10.49
N LEU A 68 7.14 -16.27 9.42
CA LEU A 68 6.09 -15.84 8.50
C LEU A 68 6.07 -16.76 7.27
N THR A 69 5.78 -18.04 7.49
CA THR A 69 5.62 -19.01 6.39
C THR A 69 4.32 -18.74 5.62
N THR A 70 4.19 -19.31 4.43
CA THR A 70 2.97 -19.23 3.62
C THR A 70 1.73 -19.67 4.42
N GLU A 71 1.85 -20.73 5.24
CA GLU A 71 0.78 -21.25 6.08
C GLU A 71 0.38 -20.25 7.16
N VAL A 72 1.36 -19.67 7.87
CA VAL A 72 1.13 -18.64 8.90
C VAL A 72 0.46 -17.40 8.31
N ILE A 73 0.91 -16.97 7.12
CA ILE A 73 0.30 -15.83 6.42
C ILE A 73 -1.13 -16.19 6.00
N ARG A 74 -1.35 -17.37 5.43
CA ARG A 74 -2.68 -17.82 4.97
C ARG A 74 -3.68 -17.86 6.12
N GLU A 75 -3.30 -18.44 7.25
CA GLU A 75 -4.15 -18.52 8.44
C GLU A 75 -4.38 -17.13 9.06
N GLY A 76 -3.32 -16.37 9.29
CA GLY A 76 -3.38 -15.06 9.95
C GLY A 76 -4.12 -13.99 9.14
N ALA A 77 -4.05 -14.06 7.81
CA ALA A 77 -4.77 -13.17 6.90
C ALA A 77 -6.14 -13.71 6.44
N HIS A 78 -6.52 -14.91 6.87
CA HIS A 78 -7.77 -15.58 6.46
C HIS A 78 -7.95 -15.64 4.93
N LEU A 79 -6.88 -16.02 4.20
CA LEU A 79 -6.96 -16.10 2.75
C LEU A 79 -7.97 -17.16 2.31
N CYS A 80 -8.75 -16.85 1.29
CA CYS A 80 -9.68 -17.81 0.69
C CYS A 80 -8.92 -19.01 0.11
N HIS A 81 -9.60 -20.17 0.03
CA HIS A 81 -9.04 -21.35 -0.60
C HIS A 81 -8.62 -21.05 -2.05
N GLY A 82 -7.40 -21.43 -2.41
CA GLY A 82 -6.83 -21.20 -3.74
C GLY A 82 -6.18 -19.82 -3.93
N VAL A 83 -6.22 -18.93 -2.93
CA VAL A 83 -5.50 -17.65 -2.94
C VAL A 83 -4.15 -17.84 -2.26
N GLU A 84 -3.08 -17.43 -2.94
CA GLU A 84 -1.72 -17.46 -2.40
C GLU A 84 -1.31 -16.06 -1.91
N PRO A 85 -0.43 -15.96 -0.91
CA PRO A 85 0.21 -14.70 -0.57
C PRO A 85 1.01 -14.14 -1.75
N ILE A 86 1.20 -12.84 -1.77
CA ILE A 86 2.08 -12.18 -2.75
C ILE A 86 3.48 -12.82 -2.67
N PRO A 87 4.10 -13.24 -3.80
CA PRO A 87 5.40 -13.88 -3.81
C PRO A 87 6.50 -13.05 -3.14
N ASP A 88 7.39 -13.66 -2.37
CA ASP A 88 8.46 -12.96 -1.66
C ASP A 88 9.57 -12.41 -2.57
N ARG A 89 9.79 -13.03 -3.73
CA ARG A 89 10.83 -12.62 -4.71
C ARG A 89 12.24 -12.54 -4.12
N GLY A 90 12.56 -13.38 -3.14
CA GLY A 90 13.84 -13.41 -2.46
C GLY A 90 14.01 -12.31 -1.40
N VAL A 91 12.91 -11.72 -0.93
CA VAL A 91 12.89 -10.75 0.16
C VAL A 91 12.04 -11.32 1.29
N PRO A 92 12.54 -11.34 2.56
CA PRO A 92 11.77 -11.94 3.66
C PRO A 92 10.36 -11.33 3.76
N PRO A 93 9.30 -12.12 3.99
CA PRO A 93 7.94 -11.60 4.19
C PRO A 93 7.86 -10.52 5.26
N ALA A 94 8.67 -10.63 6.32
CA ALA A 94 8.79 -9.63 7.38
C ALA A 94 9.28 -8.26 6.87
N GLU A 95 10.17 -8.23 5.87
CA GLU A 95 10.60 -6.97 5.24
C GLU A 95 9.43 -6.32 4.50
N HIS A 96 8.68 -7.06 3.70
CA HIS A 96 7.50 -6.53 3.02
C HIS A 96 6.48 -5.98 4.01
N LEU A 97 6.22 -6.72 5.09
CA LEU A 97 5.21 -6.36 6.07
C LEU A 97 5.59 -5.14 6.93
N TRP A 98 6.88 -4.96 7.26
CA TRP A 98 7.28 -3.97 8.25
C TRP A 98 8.20 -2.86 7.74
N ARG A 99 8.89 -3.10 6.61
CA ARG A 99 9.98 -2.25 6.11
C ARG A 99 9.78 -1.76 4.69
N GLN A 100 8.70 -2.14 4.00
CA GLN A 100 8.41 -1.68 2.66
C GLN A 100 7.08 -0.91 2.61
N PRO A 101 6.92 0.03 1.67
CA PRO A 101 5.67 0.75 1.49
C PRO A 101 4.57 -0.19 0.97
N ALA A 102 3.32 0.18 1.26
CA ALA A 102 2.16 -0.51 0.73
C ALA A 102 1.03 0.48 0.47
N VAL A 103 0.16 0.20 -0.49
CA VAL A 103 -1.02 1.01 -0.80
C VAL A 103 -2.26 0.13 -0.79
N THR A 104 -3.35 0.68 -0.27
CA THR A 104 -4.66 0.02 -0.21
C THR A 104 -5.75 1.02 -0.56
N VAL A 105 -6.69 0.62 -1.41
CA VAL A 105 -7.92 1.39 -1.65
C VAL A 105 -8.86 1.15 -0.46
N VAL A 106 -9.15 2.20 0.30
CA VAL A 106 -9.99 2.09 1.52
C VAL A 106 -11.42 2.58 1.31
N ALA A 107 -11.65 3.42 0.30
CA ALA A 107 -12.99 3.85 -0.10
C ALA A 107 -13.02 4.24 -1.58
N THR A 108 -14.21 4.16 -2.19
CA THR A 108 -14.46 4.68 -3.53
C THR A 108 -15.87 5.25 -3.64
N THR A 109 -16.04 6.16 -4.61
CA THR A 109 -17.37 6.61 -5.05
C THR A 109 -17.87 5.84 -6.28
N LEU A 110 -17.20 4.73 -6.65
CA LEU A 110 -17.67 3.88 -7.74
C LEU A 110 -19.07 3.33 -7.43
N PRO A 111 -19.95 3.20 -8.44
CA PRO A 111 -21.32 2.74 -8.23
C PRO A 111 -21.33 1.33 -7.61
N THR A 112 -22.09 1.16 -6.53
CA THR A 112 -22.41 -0.17 -6.01
C THR A 112 -23.44 -0.87 -6.91
N ARG A 113 -23.67 -2.16 -6.67
CA ARG A 113 -24.66 -2.94 -7.43
C ARG A 113 -26.07 -2.33 -7.31
N GLU A 114 -26.42 -1.79 -6.16
CA GLU A 114 -27.73 -1.15 -5.87
C GLU A 114 -27.86 0.20 -6.60
N MET A 115 -26.73 0.86 -6.83
CA MET A 115 -26.65 2.17 -7.51
C MET A 115 -26.43 2.03 -9.02
N LYS A 116 -26.50 0.80 -9.58
CA LYS A 116 -26.24 0.60 -11.01
C LYS A 116 -27.20 1.41 -11.87
N LYS A 117 -26.65 2.12 -12.84
CA LYS A 117 -27.39 2.86 -13.88
C LYS A 117 -26.58 2.78 -15.17
N ASN A 118 -27.26 2.77 -16.31
CA ASN A 118 -26.61 2.87 -17.62
C ASN A 118 -26.21 4.33 -17.88
N ALA A 119 -25.29 4.85 -17.08
CA ALA A 119 -24.82 6.23 -17.12
C ALA A 119 -23.31 6.33 -17.00
N LEU A 120 -22.70 7.25 -17.74
CA LEU A 120 -21.36 7.75 -17.49
C LEU A 120 -21.45 8.76 -16.34
N ARG A 121 -20.61 8.57 -15.35
CA ARG A 121 -20.60 9.43 -14.15
C ARG A 121 -19.80 10.71 -14.43
N ARG A 122 -20.21 11.80 -13.79
CA ARG A 122 -19.48 13.08 -13.89
C ARG A 122 -18.09 13.02 -13.28
N SER A 123 -17.97 12.31 -12.16
CA SER A 123 -16.73 12.14 -11.41
C SER A 123 -16.66 10.79 -10.69
N ALA A 124 -15.45 10.32 -10.41
CA ALA A 124 -15.17 9.17 -9.57
C ALA A 124 -13.98 9.48 -8.67
N GLN A 125 -13.99 8.96 -7.44
CA GLN A 125 -12.94 9.16 -6.45
C GLN A 125 -12.56 7.85 -5.78
N ALA A 126 -11.26 7.72 -5.44
CA ALA A 126 -10.75 6.70 -4.54
C ALA A 126 -9.99 7.35 -3.39
N ILE A 127 -10.14 6.80 -2.19
CA ILE A 127 -9.31 7.11 -1.04
C ILE A 127 -8.28 5.99 -0.89
N LEU A 128 -7.00 6.38 -0.90
CA LEU A 128 -5.87 5.48 -0.79
C LEU A 128 -5.22 5.63 0.58
N SER A 129 -5.07 4.52 1.29
CA SER A 129 -4.25 4.42 2.50
C SER A 129 -2.85 3.94 2.09
N VAL A 130 -1.83 4.75 2.37
CA VAL A 130 -0.44 4.48 1.97
C VAL A 130 0.41 4.29 3.21
N ARG A 131 0.97 3.09 3.37
CA ARG A 131 1.92 2.80 4.44
C ARG A 131 3.31 3.26 4.04
N VAL A 132 3.91 4.13 4.86
CA VAL A 132 5.24 4.68 4.66
C VAL A 132 6.25 3.83 5.42
N ALA A 133 7.28 3.34 4.74
CA ALA A 133 8.32 2.56 5.40
C ALA A 133 9.21 3.44 6.28
N PRO A 134 9.77 2.91 7.39
CA PRO A 134 10.74 3.65 8.19
C PRO A 134 11.95 4.06 7.35
N GLY A 135 12.32 5.33 7.44
CA GLY A 135 13.43 5.92 6.70
C GLY A 135 13.05 6.47 5.31
N MET A 136 11.78 6.35 4.90
CA MET A 136 11.27 7.02 3.71
C MET A 136 10.72 8.41 4.08
N GLU A 137 11.01 9.39 3.23
CA GLU A 137 10.45 10.73 3.36
C GLU A 137 9.06 10.81 2.74
N ASP A 138 8.10 11.35 3.47
CA ASP A 138 6.70 11.49 3.03
C ASP A 138 6.60 12.24 1.70
N GLU A 139 7.36 13.31 1.53
CA GLU A 139 7.34 14.14 0.33
C GLU A 139 7.91 13.42 -0.91
N ALA A 140 8.93 12.57 -0.72
CA ALA A 140 9.46 11.75 -1.81
C ALA A 140 8.42 10.72 -2.28
N LEU A 141 7.69 10.10 -1.35
CA LEU A 141 6.61 9.18 -1.66
C LEU A 141 5.46 9.89 -2.38
N LYS A 142 5.01 11.05 -1.87
CA LYS A 142 3.98 11.86 -2.50
C LYS A 142 4.36 12.27 -3.93
N ALA A 143 5.63 12.64 -4.16
CA ALA A 143 6.12 13.03 -5.48
C ALA A 143 5.99 11.87 -6.48
N VAL A 144 6.37 10.64 -6.12
CA VAL A 144 6.25 9.47 -6.99
C VAL A 144 4.77 9.15 -7.29
N PHE A 145 3.91 9.18 -6.28
CA PHE A 145 2.47 8.94 -6.46
C PHE A 145 1.84 10.00 -7.36
N ASN A 146 2.12 11.29 -7.11
CA ASN A 146 1.62 12.38 -7.95
C ASN A 146 2.09 12.24 -9.40
N ALA A 147 3.35 11.88 -9.63
CA ALA A 147 3.89 11.67 -10.96
C ALA A 147 3.15 10.56 -11.72
N GLU A 148 2.87 9.41 -11.06
CA GLU A 148 2.13 8.30 -11.68
C GLU A 148 0.65 8.60 -11.89
N LEU A 149 0.00 9.30 -10.95
CA LEU A 149 -1.43 9.60 -10.99
C LEU A 149 -1.78 10.75 -11.95
N LEU A 150 -0.90 11.75 -12.09
CA LEU A 150 -1.16 12.92 -12.93
C LEU A 150 -0.63 12.77 -14.36
N ARG A 151 0.20 11.75 -14.62
CA ARG A 151 0.77 11.52 -15.95
C ARG A 151 -0.28 10.92 -16.88
N ASP A 152 -0.40 11.47 -18.08
CA ASP A 152 -1.19 10.93 -19.20
C ASP A 152 -2.56 10.42 -18.74
N ALA A 153 -3.40 11.34 -18.26
CA ALA A 153 -4.74 11.01 -17.75
C ALA A 153 -5.57 10.25 -18.80
N PRO A 154 -6.08 9.05 -18.49
CA PRO A 154 -6.84 8.23 -19.45
C PRO A 154 -8.04 8.99 -20.03
N GLY A 155 -8.16 8.99 -21.36
CA GLY A 155 -9.24 9.72 -22.05
C GLY A 155 -9.23 11.24 -21.84
N GLY A 156 -8.15 11.81 -21.30
CA GLY A 156 -8.04 13.25 -21.05
C GLY A 156 -8.90 13.75 -19.89
N VAL A 157 -9.29 12.89 -18.93
CA VAL A 157 -10.05 13.30 -17.74
C VAL A 157 -9.23 14.25 -16.87
N LEU A 158 -9.89 15.14 -16.15
CA LEU A 158 -9.25 15.98 -15.14
C LEU A 158 -8.96 15.13 -13.91
N VAL A 159 -7.72 15.17 -13.43
CA VAL A 159 -7.27 14.41 -12.24
C VAL A 159 -6.82 15.39 -11.16
N SER A 160 -7.32 15.20 -9.93
CA SER A 160 -6.79 15.85 -8.74
C SER A 160 -6.35 14.83 -7.71
N VAL A 161 -5.27 15.15 -6.97
CA VAL A 161 -4.73 14.35 -5.89
C VAL A 161 -4.61 15.24 -4.65
N GLU A 162 -5.31 14.88 -3.59
CA GLU A 162 -5.33 15.62 -2.33
C GLU A 162 -4.80 14.74 -1.21
N TRP A 163 -3.73 15.18 -0.53
CA TRP A 163 -3.12 14.47 0.58
C TRP A 163 -3.68 14.94 1.91
N SER A 164 -3.92 14.01 2.84
CA SER A 164 -4.30 14.33 4.22
C SER A 164 -3.23 15.18 4.89
N THR A 165 -3.67 16.15 5.68
CA THR A 165 -2.82 17.04 6.49
C THR A 165 -2.41 16.44 7.83
N GLN A 166 -2.87 15.24 8.16
CA GLN A 166 -2.60 14.55 9.42
C GLN A 166 -1.86 13.22 9.17
N PRO A 167 -0.59 13.26 8.74
CA PRO A 167 0.20 12.06 8.57
C PRO A 167 0.53 11.43 9.94
N SER A 168 0.57 10.11 9.99
CA SER A 168 1.17 9.37 11.09
C SER A 168 2.57 8.95 10.67
N GLY A 169 3.59 9.51 11.31
CA GLY A 169 4.99 9.25 10.97
C GLY A 169 5.41 7.79 11.17
N ALA A 170 6.33 7.33 10.33
CA ALA A 170 6.99 6.05 10.54
C ALA A 170 7.96 6.14 11.73
N TRP A 171 8.10 5.05 12.47
CA TRP A 171 8.99 5.00 13.63
C TRP A 171 9.86 3.75 13.59
N LEU A 172 11.16 3.96 13.81
CA LEU A 172 12.15 2.91 13.88
C LEU A 172 12.99 3.06 15.15
N TYR A 173 13.11 1.99 15.90
CA TYR A 173 14.03 1.90 17.02
C TYR A 173 14.97 0.70 16.82
N THR A 174 16.25 0.93 16.98
CA THR A 174 17.23 -0.15 16.99
C THR A 174 17.56 -0.50 18.45
N PRO A 175 17.19 -1.69 18.94
CA PRO A 175 17.46 -2.10 20.31
C PRO A 175 18.97 -2.13 20.58
N LYS A 176 19.43 -1.36 21.55
CA LYS A 176 20.85 -1.30 21.97
C LYS A 176 20.97 -0.92 23.44
N GLY A 177 22.13 -1.24 24.00
CA GLY A 177 22.44 -0.94 25.39
C GLY A 177 22.34 -2.15 26.33
N PRO A 178 22.75 -1.96 27.62
CA PRO A 178 22.93 -3.06 28.55
C PRO A 178 21.65 -3.84 28.88
N ALA A 179 20.49 -3.17 28.89
CA ALA A 179 19.20 -3.81 29.17
C ALA A 179 18.82 -4.80 28.06
N PHE A 180 18.96 -4.40 26.78
CA PHE A 180 18.69 -5.31 25.65
C PHE A 180 19.68 -6.49 25.59
N ALA A 181 20.95 -6.23 25.85
CA ALA A 181 21.96 -7.28 25.94
C ALA A 181 21.68 -8.26 27.10
N ALA A 182 21.17 -7.78 28.24
CA ALA A 182 20.78 -8.64 29.34
C ALA A 182 19.54 -9.48 29.01
N ALA A 183 18.55 -8.89 28.36
CA ALA A 183 17.37 -9.60 27.89
C ALA A 183 17.73 -10.72 26.88
N ASP A 184 18.60 -10.41 25.92
CA ASP A 184 19.06 -11.39 24.93
C ASP A 184 19.78 -12.58 25.58
N ARG A 185 20.72 -12.30 26.52
CA ARG A 185 21.39 -13.36 27.30
C ARG A 185 20.42 -14.20 28.14
N ALA A 186 19.39 -13.59 28.70
CA ALA A 186 18.38 -14.31 29.47
C ALA A 186 17.54 -15.21 28.55
N TYR A 187 17.22 -14.74 27.37
CA TYR A 187 16.45 -15.48 26.38
C TYR A 187 17.22 -16.69 25.85
N VAL A 188 18.52 -16.48 25.50
CA VAL A 188 19.42 -17.58 25.10
C VAL A 188 19.51 -18.65 26.19
N ARG A 189 19.62 -18.25 27.47
CA ARG A 189 19.67 -19.22 28.60
C ARG A 189 18.37 -20.00 28.76
N ALA A 190 17.22 -19.36 28.56
CA ALA A 190 15.92 -19.98 28.78
C ALA A 190 15.48 -20.87 27.59
N TRP A 191 15.75 -20.43 26.36
CA TRP A 191 15.23 -21.07 25.14
C TRP A 191 16.28 -21.50 24.12
N GLY A 192 17.57 -21.29 24.39
CA GLY A 192 18.66 -21.72 23.51
C GLY A 192 18.83 -20.90 22.21
N ARG A 193 18.13 -19.77 22.08
CA ARG A 193 18.16 -18.91 20.90
C ARG A 193 18.04 -17.43 21.28
N PRO A 194 18.60 -16.51 20.47
CA PRO A 194 18.52 -15.06 20.71
C PRO A 194 17.11 -14.53 20.49
N LEU A 195 16.87 -13.29 20.95
CA LEU A 195 15.67 -12.54 20.67
C LEU A 195 15.55 -12.23 19.19
N LEU A 196 14.35 -12.42 18.63
CA LEU A 196 14.03 -11.93 17.30
C LEU A 196 13.58 -10.46 17.37
N GLN A 197 14.11 -9.65 16.46
CA GLN A 197 13.63 -8.29 16.27
C GLN A 197 12.42 -8.32 15.32
N VAL A 198 11.26 -7.98 15.84
CA VAL A 198 10.02 -7.95 15.09
C VAL A 198 9.52 -6.52 14.89
N GLY A 199 8.73 -6.31 13.86
CA GLY A 199 8.04 -5.04 13.60
C GLY A 199 6.54 -5.16 13.83
N VAL A 200 5.85 -4.02 13.74
CA VAL A 200 4.39 -3.95 13.68
C VAL A 200 4.03 -3.18 12.40
N GLY A 201 3.20 -3.76 11.58
CA GLY A 201 2.84 -3.20 10.28
C GLY A 201 1.78 -2.10 10.35
N GLY A 202 1.05 -2.00 11.46
CA GLY A 202 0.03 -1.01 11.73
C GLY A 202 0.57 0.19 12.52
N SER A 203 -0.07 1.32 12.39
CA SER A 203 0.12 2.53 13.18
C SER A 203 -1.10 2.74 14.08
#